data_a57db29a828d194149fcbd34b8cddfe8
#
_entry.id   a57db29a828d194149fcbd34b8cddfe8
#
_cell.length_a   1.000
_cell.length_b   1.000
_cell.length_c   1.000
_cell.angle_alpha   90.00
_cell.angle_beta   90.00
_cell.angle_gamma   90.00
#
_symmetry.space_group_name_H-M   'P 1'
#
loop_
_entity.id
_entity.type
_entity.pdbx_description
1 polymer ?
#
loop_
_entity_poly.entity_id
_entity_poly.type
_entity_poly.pdbx_seq_one_letter_code
_entity_poly.pdbx_strand_id
1 'polypeptide(L)'
;MLILFVFFPRLPPLWTLKMTEGSGKTGMSDNMSPGDLAKLSQSSELAFRVEFKDNKVPPKALLYWRGLTLSRFDGKTWRTSNSPWLDDYALTAWGQRSLPQWTETQIQIKENSQIQYKVILEPTDKSWLYALSVPYSNDNGIGLTRDFRLINSTPVFQRLTYNAIRFDAIALDPDLPDWLRQENLQLPVAGNPTARQMARQWRMFYGSNEKYMTAVLRWFTKNQFYYTLEPPPLGDNRIDEFLFQTRRGFCEHYASSFTFLLRAAGIPARVVIGYQGGALSPTGDSWQVRQMDAHAWVEAWLPEKGWIKLDPTGAIAPERIERGMSDI
;
A
#
# COMPACT_ATOMS: atom_id res chain seq x y z
N MET A 1 20.01 -35.59 53.83
CA MET A 1 19.52 -34.64 52.76
C MET A 1 19.82 -35.11 51.34
N LEU A 2 20.80 -35.99 51.09
CA LEU A 2 21.11 -36.42 49.70
C LEU A 2 20.09 -37.43 49.12
N ILE A 3 19.36 -38.17 49.89
CA ILE A 3 18.44 -39.24 49.47
C ILE A 3 17.13 -38.66 48.90
N LEU A 4 16.70 -37.51 49.40
CA LEU A 4 15.49 -36.80 48.86
C LEU A 4 15.70 -36.19 47.45
N PHE A 5 16.93 -35.93 47.07
CA PHE A 5 17.25 -35.33 45.76
C PHE A 5 17.20 -36.34 44.58
N VAL A 6 17.30 -37.63 44.90
CA VAL A 6 17.37 -38.71 43.90
C VAL A 6 15.98 -39.29 43.57
N PHE A 7 15.02 -39.20 44.47
CA PHE A 7 13.70 -39.84 44.33
C PHE A 7 12.53 -38.91 44.00
N PHE A 8 12.75 -37.57 43.98
CA PHE A 8 11.70 -36.69 43.52
C PHE A 8 11.73 -36.57 42.00
N PRO A 9 10.64 -36.92 41.27
CA PRO A 9 10.54 -36.67 39.85
C PRO A 9 10.63 -35.16 39.65
N ARG A 10 11.58 -34.72 38.81
CA ARG A 10 11.68 -33.32 38.36
C ARG A 10 10.45 -33.02 37.54
N LEU A 11 9.39 -32.52 38.18
CA LEU A 11 8.27 -31.93 37.45
C LEU A 11 8.84 -30.78 36.62
N PRO A 12 8.58 -30.74 35.32
CA PRO A 12 8.94 -29.56 34.52
C PRO A 12 8.26 -28.32 35.14
N PRO A 13 8.90 -27.17 35.09
CA PRO A 13 8.35 -25.95 35.69
C PRO A 13 6.96 -25.70 35.14
N LEU A 14 5.96 -25.55 36.02
CA LEU A 14 4.54 -25.33 35.69
C LEU A 14 4.28 -24.02 34.92
N TRP A 15 5.29 -23.18 34.75
CA TRP A 15 5.31 -21.98 33.94
C TRP A 15 6.06 -22.13 32.60
N THR A 16 6.22 -23.28 32.04
CA THR A 16 6.27 -23.35 30.60
C THR A 16 4.90 -22.87 30.10
N LEU A 17 4.71 -21.55 30.16
CA LEU A 17 3.83 -20.89 29.23
C LEU A 17 4.20 -21.49 27.88
N LYS A 18 3.32 -22.31 27.31
CA LYS A 18 3.27 -22.46 25.87
C LYS A 18 3.23 -21.04 25.39
N MET A 19 4.35 -20.48 24.98
CA MET A 19 4.32 -19.44 24.00
C MET A 19 3.54 -20.09 22.87
N THR A 20 2.28 -19.73 22.79
CA THR A 20 1.48 -20.00 21.62
C THR A 20 2.34 -19.46 20.49
N GLU A 21 2.88 -20.36 19.67
CA GLU A 21 3.31 -20.08 18.31
C GLU A 21 2.04 -19.60 17.63
N GLY A 22 1.80 -18.30 17.72
CA GLY A 22 0.56 -17.70 17.32
C GLY A 22 0.28 -16.39 18.04
N SER A 23 1.30 -15.61 18.43
CA SER A 23 1.12 -14.17 18.40
C SER A 23 0.85 -13.87 16.93
N GLY A 24 -0.41 -13.76 16.56
CA GLY A 24 -0.80 -13.37 15.21
C GLY A 24 0.00 -12.12 14.88
N LYS A 25 1.01 -12.26 14.00
CA LYS A 25 1.77 -11.11 13.57
C LYS A 25 0.78 -10.20 12.88
N THR A 26 0.40 -9.14 13.57
CA THR A 26 -0.46 -8.11 13.08
C THR A 26 0.37 -7.31 12.10
N GLY A 27 0.24 -7.62 10.84
CA GLY A 27 0.94 -6.97 9.76
C GLY A 27 0.12 -7.03 8.47
N MET A 28 0.52 -6.23 7.50
CA MET A 28 -0.14 -6.16 6.21
C MET A 28 0.05 -7.47 5.44
N SER A 29 -1.01 -7.97 4.83
CA SER A 29 -1.04 -9.18 4.01
C SER A 29 -0.50 -8.92 2.59
N ASP A 30 -0.14 -10.00 1.86
CA ASP A 30 0.25 -9.94 0.43
C ASP A 30 -0.94 -9.74 -0.53
N ASN A 31 -2.12 -9.63 0.02
CA ASN A 31 -3.37 -9.36 -0.71
C ASN A 31 -4.27 -8.44 0.10
N MET A 32 -5.31 -7.93 -0.52
CA MET A 32 -6.29 -7.05 0.11
C MET A 32 -7.70 -7.48 -0.26
N SER A 33 -8.48 -7.84 0.75
CA SER A 33 -9.93 -8.05 0.66
C SER A 33 -10.65 -7.00 1.51
N PRO A 34 -11.90 -6.66 1.21
CA PRO A 34 -12.69 -5.76 2.06
C PRO A 34 -12.73 -6.25 3.51
N GLY A 35 -12.38 -5.37 4.45
CA GLY A 35 -12.30 -5.66 5.90
C GLY A 35 -10.88 -5.90 6.42
N ASP A 36 -9.90 -6.22 5.56
CA ASP A 36 -8.54 -6.54 5.99
C ASP A 36 -7.83 -5.34 6.62
N LEU A 37 -7.84 -4.20 5.95
CA LEU A 37 -7.20 -2.98 6.46
C LEU A 37 -8.01 -2.35 7.60
N ALA A 38 -9.32 -2.40 7.54
CA ALA A 38 -10.17 -1.95 8.65
C ALA A 38 -9.84 -2.70 9.95
N LYS A 39 -9.64 -4.03 9.87
CA LYS A 39 -9.23 -4.85 11.02
C LYS A 39 -7.81 -4.49 11.48
N LEU A 40 -6.87 -4.35 10.56
CA LEU A 40 -5.48 -3.97 10.88
C LEU A 40 -5.41 -2.61 11.57
N SER A 41 -6.23 -1.66 11.11
CA SER A 41 -6.27 -0.30 11.66
C SER A 41 -6.84 -0.19 13.07
N GLN A 42 -7.32 -1.27 13.65
CA GLN A 42 -7.71 -1.32 15.07
C GLN A 42 -6.51 -1.53 16.01
N SER A 43 -5.33 -1.84 15.47
CA SER A 43 -4.11 -2.07 16.28
C SER A 43 -3.27 -0.79 16.38
N SER A 44 -2.87 -0.44 17.59
CA SER A 44 -1.92 0.64 17.87
C SER A 44 -0.45 0.19 17.88
N GLU A 45 -0.18 -1.08 17.52
CA GLU A 45 1.19 -1.60 17.48
C GLU A 45 2.05 -0.83 16.48
N LEU A 46 3.33 -0.71 16.81
CA LEU A 46 4.31 -0.06 15.96
C LEU A 46 4.58 -0.93 14.72
N ALA A 47 4.46 -0.34 13.53
CA ALA A 47 4.89 -0.97 12.30
C ALA A 47 6.36 -0.67 12.00
N PHE A 48 6.75 0.60 12.07
CA PHE A 48 8.14 1.06 11.88
C PHE A 48 8.34 2.46 12.42
N ARG A 49 9.63 2.84 12.56
CA ARG A 49 10.07 4.21 12.88
C ARG A 49 10.87 4.78 11.71
N VAL A 50 10.86 6.09 11.61
CA VAL A 50 11.61 6.81 10.58
C VAL A 50 12.39 7.96 11.20
N GLU A 51 13.66 8.06 10.85
CA GLU A 51 14.52 9.18 11.18
C GLU A 51 14.84 9.94 9.90
N PHE A 52 14.31 11.15 9.76
CA PHE A 52 14.58 12.00 8.61
C PHE A 52 15.93 12.71 8.79
N LYS A 53 16.76 12.68 7.74
CA LYS A 53 18.02 13.42 7.75
C LYS A 53 17.73 14.93 7.76
N ASP A 54 18.52 15.66 8.56
CA ASP A 54 18.41 17.11 8.72
C ASP A 54 17.01 17.59 9.19
N ASN A 55 16.25 16.73 9.85
CA ASN A 55 14.88 16.98 10.28
C ASN A 55 13.93 17.48 9.17
N LYS A 56 14.23 17.14 7.92
CA LYS A 56 13.40 17.49 6.75
C LYS A 56 12.20 16.56 6.60
N VAL A 57 11.24 16.67 7.51
CA VAL A 57 10.00 15.88 7.47
C VAL A 57 9.03 16.49 6.46
N PRO A 58 8.57 15.73 5.45
CA PRO A 58 7.49 16.20 4.58
C PRO A 58 6.19 16.45 5.35
N PRO A 59 5.29 17.30 4.84
CA PRO A 59 3.95 17.43 5.39
C PRO A 59 3.27 16.06 5.53
N LYS A 60 2.52 15.85 6.62
CA LYS A 60 1.87 14.57 6.96
C LYS A 60 1.02 14.03 5.80
N ALA A 61 0.29 14.91 5.12
CA ALA A 61 -0.52 14.58 3.93
C ALA A 61 0.29 14.01 2.75
N LEU A 62 1.62 14.12 2.75
CA LEU A 62 2.50 13.57 1.72
C LEU A 62 3.21 12.28 2.16
N LEU A 63 3.04 11.85 3.41
CA LEU A 63 3.69 10.66 3.96
C LEU A 63 2.89 9.40 3.57
N TYR A 64 3.04 8.97 2.33
CA TYR A 64 2.52 7.69 1.83
C TYR A 64 3.64 6.67 1.76
N TRP A 65 3.64 5.75 2.71
CA TRP A 65 4.61 4.68 2.87
C TRP A 65 4.19 3.48 2.03
N ARG A 66 4.64 3.45 0.79
CA ARG A 66 4.33 2.39 -0.17
C ARG A 66 4.88 1.05 0.32
N GLY A 67 4.03 0.04 0.37
CA GLY A 67 4.38 -1.36 0.59
C GLY A 67 4.21 -2.16 -0.69
N LEU A 68 3.00 -2.65 -0.96
CA LEU A 68 2.70 -3.50 -2.11
C LEU A 68 1.87 -2.80 -3.18
N THR A 69 2.08 -3.24 -4.40
CA THR A 69 1.26 -2.92 -5.57
C THR A 69 0.39 -4.12 -5.92
N LEU A 70 -0.92 -3.93 -5.99
CA LEU A 70 -1.90 -4.97 -6.25
C LEU A 70 -2.54 -4.73 -7.60
N SER A 71 -2.18 -5.59 -8.58
CA SER A 71 -2.58 -5.44 -9.98
C SER A 71 -3.65 -6.43 -10.41
N ARG A 72 -3.86 -7.53 -9.70
CA ARG A 72 -4.82 -8.56 -10.08
C ARG A 72 -6.05 -8.53 -9.19
N PHE A 73 -7.22 -8.53 -9.81
CA PHE A 73 -8.51 -8.53 -9.11
C PHE A 73 -9.35 -9.73 -9.55
N ASP A 74 -9.74 -10.58 -8.61
CA ASP A 74 -10.56 -11.77 -8.87
C ASP A 74 -12.08 -11.53 -8.69
N GLY A 75 -12.48 -10.30 -8.37
CA GLY A 75 -13.86 -9.91 -8.04
C GLY A 75 -14.10 -9.71 -6.54
N LYS A 76 -13.20 -10.23 -5.70
CA LYS A 76 -13.27 -10.15 -4.23
C LYS A 76 -11.98 -9.61 -3.61
N THR A 77 -10.84 -10.05 -4.12
CA THR A 77 -9.52 -9.84 -3.56
C THR A 77 -8.57 -9.23 -4.60
N TRP A 78 -7.85 -8.23 -4.18
CA TRP A 78 -6.70 -7.69 -4.91
C TRP A 78 -5.43 -8.42 -4.52
N ARG A 79 -4.60 -8.77 -5.52
CA ARG A 79 -3.34 -9.51 -5.35
C ARG A 79 -2.21 -8.84 -6.12
N THR A 80 -0.99 -9.14 -5.71
CA THR A 80 0.20 -8.77 -6.49
C THR A 80 0.16 -9.39 -7.88
N SER A 81 0.93 -8.82 -8.80
CA SER A 81 1.16 -9.44 -10.11
C SER A 81 1.83 -10.80 -9.97
N ASN A 82 1.51 -11.71 -10.89
CA ASN A 82 2.27 -12.96 -11.10
C ASN A 82 3.26 -12.83 -12.25
N SER A 83 3.46 -11.62 -12.77
CA SER A 83 4.40 -11.41 -13.86
C SER A 83 5.83 -11.64 -13.39
N PRO A 84 6.59 -12.54 -14.00
CA PRO A 84 7.98 -12.77 -13.64
C PRO A 84 8.85 -11.51 -13.81
N TRP A 85 8.42 -10.56 -14.64
CA TRP A 85 9.14 -9.32 -14.88
C TRP A 85 9.13 -8.35 -13.69
N LEU A 86 8.23 -8.50 -12.72
CA LEU A 86 8.13 -7.60 -11.57
C LEU A 86 9.01 -8.03 -10.39
N ASP A 87 9.20 -9.33 -10.21
CA ASP A 87 9.99 -9.89 -9.11
C ASP A 87 11.31 -10.54 -9.60
N ASP A 88 11.71 -10.26 -10.84
CA ASP A 88 12.98 -10.74 -11.38
C ASP A 88 14.15 -10.06 -10.67
N TYR A 89 15.01 -10.87 -10.06
CA TYR A 89 16.21 -10.41 -9.40
C TYR A 89 17.16 -9.63 -10.34
N ALA A 90 17.24 -10.03 -11.60
CA ALA A 90 18.07 -9.35 -12.59
C ALA A 90 17.52 -7.98 -13.01
N LEU A 91 16.18 -7.80 -12.90
CA LEU A 91 15.49 -6.54 -13.21
C LEU A 91 15.31 -5.65 -11.99
N THR A 92 15.63 -6.14 -10.80
CA THR A 92 15.60 -5.33 -9.57
C THR A 92 16.82 -4.43 -9.49
N ALA A 93 16.59 -3.15 -9.23
CA ALA A 93 17.66 -2.16 -9.02
C ALA A 93 18.23 -2.29 -7.61
N TRP A 94 19.15 -3.22 -7.42
CA TRP A 94 19.79 -3.47 -6.12
C TRP A 94 20.78 -2.37 -5.74
N GLY A 95 20.76 -1.95 -4.50
CA GLY A 95 21.75 -1.03 -3.92
C GLY A 95 23.18 -1.54 -4.14
N GLN A 96 24.11 -0.60 -4.37
CA GLN A 96 25.52 -0.88 -4.66
C GLN A 96 25.81 -1.71 -5.93
N ARG A 97 24.84 -1.85 -6.82
CA ARG A 97 25.00 -2.50 -8.14
C ARG A 97 24.72 -1.52 -9.26
N SER A 98 25.14 -1.88 -10.48
CA SER A 98 24.73 -1.17 -11.69
C SER A 98 23.21 -1.20 -11.80
N LEU A 99 22.59 -0.05 -12.01
CA LEU A 99 21.16 0.07 -12.19
C LEU A 99 20.71 -0.61 -13.49
N PRO A 100 19.60 -1.36 -13.49
CA PRO A 100 19.03 -1.88 -14.73
C PRO A 100 18.63 -0.74 -15.68
N GLN A 101 18.77 -0.97 -16.99
CA GLN A 101 18.48 0.05 -18.02
C GLN A 101 17.08 0.68 -17.88
N TRP A 102 16.08 -0.08 -17.42
CA TRP A 102 14.73 0.44 -17.26
C TRP A 102 14.64 1.62 -16.27
N THR A 103 15.56 1.72 -15.30
CA THR A 103 15.54 2.83 -14.33
C THR A 103 15.81 4.17 -15.00
N GLU A 104 16.64 4.19 -16.04
CA GLU A 104 16.97 5.42 -16.80
C GLU A 104 15.81 5.84 -17.70
N THR A 105 15.07 4.87 -18.27
CA THR A 105 14.02 5.15 -19.24
C THR A 105 12.65 5.33 -18.61
N GLN A 106 12.41 4.68 -17.48
CA GLN A 106 11.08 4.60 -16.86
C GLN A 106 10.92 5.46 -15.59
N ILE A 107 12.00 6.05 -15.09
CA ILE A 107 11.95 6.94 -13.92
C ILE A 107 12.54 8.29 -14.30
N GLN A 108 11.67 9.28 -14.42
CA GLN A 108 12.09 10.68 -14.61
C GLN A 108 11.92 11.42 -13.28
N ILE A 109 13.03 11.78 -12.66
CA ILE A 109 13.04 12.46 -11.36
C ILE A 109 13.25 13.97 -11.53
N LYS A 110 12.70 14.73 -10.58
CA LYS A 110 12.97 16.16 -10.45
C LYS A 110 14.30 16.34 -9.73
N GLU A 111 15.18 17.15 -10.32
CA GLU A 111 16.47 17.49 -9.71
C GLU A 111 16.27 18.14 -8.32
N ASN A 112 17.22 17.88 -7.43
CA ASN A 112 17.27 18.46 -6.08
C ASN A 112 16.00 18.20 -5.23
N SER A 113 15.23 17.15 -5.53
CA SER A 113 14.00 16.79 -4.80
C SER A 113 14.20 15.70 -3.75
N GLN A 114 15.45 15.27 -3.51
CA GLN A 114 15.74 14.13 -2.64
C GLN A 114 15.49 14.42 -1.16
N ILE A 115 14.88 13.45 -0.51
CA ILE A 115 14.74 13.40 0.95
C ILE A 115 15.33 12.08 1.43
N GLN A 116 16.33 12.16 2.31
CA GLN A 116 16.99 10.99 2.89
C GLN A 116 16.42 10.69 4.26
N TYR A 117 16.20 9.42 4.52
CA TYR A 117 15.68 8.95 5.80
C TYR A 117 16.12 7.51 6.08
N LYS A 118 16.11 7.16 7.36
CA LYS A 118 16.38 5.81 7.85
C LYS A 118 15.09 5.21 8.37
N VAL A 119 14.82 3.96 8.05
CA VAL A 119 13.66 3.20 8.53
C VAL A 119 14.13 2.11 9.46
N ILE A 120 13.44 1.97 10.59
CA ILE A 120 13.61 0.89 11.55
C ILE A 120 12.31 0.09 11.54
N LEU A 121 12.30 -0.99 10.77
CA LEU A 121 11.14 -1.84 10.51
C LEU A 121 11.03 -2.96 11.54
N GLU A 122 9.85 -3.13 12.13
CA GLU A 122 9.55 -4.30 12.97
C GLU A 122 9.40 -5.56 12.09
N PRO A 123 9.60 -6.77 12.65
CA PRO A 123 9.52 -8.02 11.89
C PRO A 123 8.17 -8.19 11.19
N THR A 124 8.20 -8.54 9.90
CA THR A 124 7.00 -8.69 9.06
C THR A 124 6.85 -10.06 8.43
N ASP A 125 7.93 -10.87 8.41
CA ASP A 125 8.07 -12.12 7.63
C ASP A 125 7.91 -11.93 6.13
N LYS A 126 8.02 -10.69 5.65
CA LYS A 126 7.89 -10.31 4.25
C LYS A 126 9.21 -9.78 3.72
N SER A 127 9.44 -9.93 2.41
CA SER A 127 10.60 -9.34 1.75
C SER A 127 10.36 -7.89 1.32
N TRP A 128 9.11 -7.47 1.13
CA TRP A 128 8.81 -6.10 0.73
C TRP A 128 8.88 -5.13 1.91
N LEU A 129 9.32 -3.92 1.62
CA LEU A 129 9.62 -2.87 2.60
C LEU A 129 8.71 -1.66 2.38
N TYR A 130 8.68 -0.75 3.36
CA TYR A 130 7.92 0.49 3.26
C TYR A 130 8.81 1.67 2.91
N ALA A 131 8.38 2.46 1.94
CA ALA A 131 9.12 3.64 1.53
C ALA A 131 8.23 4.75 0.96
N LEU A 132 8.70 5.99 1.06
CA LEU A 132 8.08 7.10 0.35
C LEU A 132 8.39 6.99 -1.16
N SER A 133 7.44 7.33 -2.00
CA SER A 133 7.59 7.25 -3.46
C SER A 133 8.38 8.47 -4.00
N VAL A 134 9.28 8.36 -4.93
CA VAL A 134 9.90 7.20 -5.59
C VAL A 134 11.11 6.78 -4.76
N PRO A 135 11.14 5.54 -4.26
CA PRO A 135 12.20 5.14 -3.35
C PRO A 135 13.44 4.66 -4.07
N TYR A 136 14.58 4.86 -3.42
CA TYR A 136 15.83 4.20 -3.74
C TYR A 136 16.61 3.91 -2.45
N SER A 137 17.44 2.89 -2.44
CA SER A 137 18.36 2.59 -1.34
C SER A 137 19.73 2.20 -1.88
N ASN A 138 20.77 2.70 -1.21
CA ASN A 138 22.15 2.27 -1.46
C ASN A 138 22.57 1.08 -0.58
N ASP A 139 21.69 0.62 0.31
CA ASP A 139 22.04 -0.46 1.23
C ASP A 139 22.14 -1.79 0.48
N ASN A 140 23.13 -2.59 0.86
CA ASN A 140 23.30 -3.92 0.29
C ASN A 140 22.11 -4.83 0.60
N GLY A 141 21.61 -5.54 -0.41
CA GLY A 141 20.46 -6.43 -0.27
C GLY A 141 19.10 -5.72 -0.28
N ILE A 142 19.06 -4.39 -0.40
CA ILE A 142 17.83 -3.64 -0.65
C ILE A 142 17.75 -3.29 -2.13
N GLY A 143 16.57 -3.49 -2.74
CA GLY A 143 16.38 -3.25 -4.16
C GLY A 143 15.05 -2.59 -4.49
N LEU A 144 15.01 -1.86 -5.62
CA LEU A 144 13.80 -1.29 -6.21
C LEU A 144 13.31 -2.21 -7.33
N THR A 145 12.09 -2.69 -7.20
CA THR A 145 11.44 -3.52 -8.21
C THR A 145 10.84 -2.68 -9.33
N ARG A 146 10.50 -3.34 -10.45
CA ARG A 146 9.94 -2.69 -11.64
C ARG A 146 8.60 -1.99 -11.42
N ASP A 147 7.87 -2.34 -10.37
CA ASP A 147 6.61 -1.67 -9.95
C ASP A 147 6.82 -0.66 -8.81
N PHE A 148 8.07 -0.23 -8.61
CA PHE A 148 8.50 0.80 -7.66
C PHE A 148 8.31 0.45 -6.19
N ARG A 149 8.40 -0.84 -5.81
CA ARG A 149 8.49 -1.30 -4.42
C ARG A 149 9.95 -1.40 -3.99
N LEU A 150 10.23 -1.11 -2.72
CA LEU A 150 11.48 -1.57 -2.11
C LEU A 150 11.30 -3.00 -1.59
N ILE A 151 12.32 -3.83 -1.84
CA ILE A 151 12.39 -5.19 -1.30
C ILE A 151 13.73 -5.43 -0.62
N ASN A 152 13.72 -6.31 0.37
CA ASN A 152 14.92 -6.91 0.93
C ASN A 152 15.16 -8.28 0.28
N SER A 153 16.39 -8.66 0.10
CA SER A 153 16.78 -9.93 -0.51
C SER A 153 16.32 -11.17 0.26
N THR A 154 15.96 -10.99 1.53
CA THR A 154 15.43 -12.04 2.42
C THR A 154 14.21 -11.51 3.19
N PRO A 155 13.29 -12.38 3.64
CA PRO A 155 12.19 -11.97 4.50
C PRO A 155 12.68 -11.35 5.82
N VAL A 156 11.96 -10.37 6.34
CA VAL A 156 12.29 -9.61 7.54
C VAL A 156 11.79 -10.35 8.78
N PHE A 157 12.57 -11.30 9.27
CA PHE A 157 12.25 -12.07 10.49
C PHE A 157 12.67 -11.38 11.79
N GLN A 158 13.56 -10.41 11.71
CA GLN A 158 14.03 -9.59 12.82
C GLN A 158 13.94 -8.12 12.45
N ARG A 159 14.03 -7.24 13.46
CA ARG A 159 14.05 -5.79 13.21
C ARG A 159 15.12 -5.44 12.18
N LEU A 160 14.71 -4.78 11.11
CA LEU A 160 15.58 -4.37 10.00
C LEU A 160 15.72 -2.84 9.99
N THR A 161 16.98 -2.39 9.90
CA THR A 161 17.29 -0.98 9.67
C THR A 161 17.79 -0.80 8.25
N TYR A 162 17.23 0.14 7.51
CA TYR A 162 17.69 0.47 6.16
C TYR A 162 17.58 1.98 5.88
N ASN A 163 18.44 2.45 4.99
CA ASN A 163 18.43 3.82 4.51
C ASN A 163 17.65 3.90 3.20
N ALA A 164 16.84 4.92 3.05
CA ALA A 164 16.11 5.17 1.83
C ALA A 164 16.19 6.64 1.42
N ILE A 165 16.09 6.85 0.13
CA ILE A 165 16.06 8.17 -0.50
C ILE A 165 14.74 8.25 -1.27
N ARG A 166 13.95 9.27 -1.01
CA ARG A 166 12.77 9.59 -1.81
C ARG A 166 13.12 10.64 -2.84
N PHE A 167 12.63 10.49 -4.05
CA PHE A 167 12.66 11.50 -5.10
C PHE A 167 11.24 11.92 -5.50
N ASP A 168 11.06 13.16 -5.94
CA ASP A 168 9.86 13.56 -6.65
C ASP A 168 9.98 13.11 -8.11
N ALA A 169 8.99 12.39 -8.60
CA ALA A 169 8.93 11.99 -9.99
C ALA A 169 8.32 13.11 -10.85
N ILE A 170 8.91 13.34 -12.02
CA ILE A 170 8.28 14.07 -13.13
C ILE A 170 7.33 13.10 -13.84
N ALA A 171 7.82 11.90 -14.16
CA ALA A 171 7.02 10.83 -14.73
C ALA A 171 7.55 9.45 -14.28
N LEU A 172 6.62 8.50 -14.11
CA LEU A 172 6.91 7.09 -13.82
C LEU A 172 6.25 6.23 -14.89
N ASP A 173 7.04 5.41 -15.60
CA ASP A 173 6.58 4.67 -16.77
C ASP A 173 5.90 5.59 -17.80
N PRO A 174 6.56 6.63 -18.35
CA PRO A 174 5.95 7.49 -19.36
C PRO A 174 5.47 6.66 -20.56
N ASP A 175 6.22 5.61 -20.92
CA ASP A 175 5.89 4.62 -21.93
C ASP A 175 5.53 3.29 -21.25
N LEU A 176 4.24 3.07 -21.03
CA LEU A 176 3.76 1.86 -20.37
C LEU A 176 3.82 0.66 -21.32
N PRO A 177 4.60 -0.39 -21.02
CA PRO A 177 4.63 -1.61 -21.84
C PRO A 177 3.24 -2.26 -21.95
N ASP A 178 2.92 -2.85 -23.10
CA ASP A 178 1.60 -3.42 -23.36
C ASP A 178 1.21 -4.51 -22.36
N TRP A 179 2.14 -5.37 -21.95
CA TRP A 179 1.87 -6.40 -20.95
C TRP A 179 1.47 -5.79 -19.59
N LEU A 180 2.13 -4.69 -19.17
CA LEU A 180 1.83 -4.00 -17.93
C LEU A 180 0.51 -3.23 -18.04
N ARG A 181 0.22 -2.65 -19.22
CA ARG A 181 -1.07 -2.02 -19.52
C ARG A 181 -2.20 -3.04 -19.40
N GLN A 182 -2.08 -4.21 -20.04
CA GLN A 182 -3.10 -5.27 -20.01
C GLN A 182 -3.33 -5.78 -18.58
N GLU A 183 -2.28 -5.98 -17.81
CA GLU A 183 -2.40 -6.42 -16.43
C GLU A 183 -3.15 -5.39 -15.57
N ASN A 184 -2.87 -4.11 -15.77
CA ASN A 184 -3.51 -3.04 -15.02
C ASN A 184 -4.87 -2.58 -15.58
N LEU A 185 -5.36 -3.24 -16.62
CA LEU A 185 -6.73 -3.18 -17.12
C LEU A 185 -7.55 -4.42 -16.77
N GLN A 186 -6.92 -5.47 -16.21
CA GLN A 186 -7.56 -6.74 -15.91
C GLN A 186 -8.71 -6.56 -14.93
N LEU A 187 -9.86 -7.11 -15.27
CA LEU A 187 -11.04 -7.25 -14.43
C LEU A 187 -11.65 -8.65 -14.64
N PRO A 188 -12.37 -9.21 -13.66
CA PRO A 188 -13.13 -10.44 -13.86
C PRO A 188 -14.07 -10.31 -15.06
N VAL A 189 -14.32 -11.41 -15.76
CA VAL A 189 -15.21 -11.45 -16.94
C VAL A 189 -16.63 -11.00 -16.57
N ALA A 190 -17.11 -11.41 -15.40
CA ALA A 190 -18.45 -11.12 -14.88
C ALA A 190 -18.41 -10.36 -13.56
N GLY A 191 -19.58 -9.95 -13.07
CA GLY A 191 -19.78 -9.24 -11.81
C GLY A 191 -19.79 -7.73 -11.94
N ASN A 192 -20.43 -7.08 -10.97
CA ASN A 192 -20.55 -5.63 -10.83
C ASN A 192 -21.09 -4.93 -12.09
N PRO A 193 -22.25 -5.36 -12.61
CA PRO A 193 -22.80 -4.86 -13.88
C PRO A 193 -23.12 -3.37 -13.84
N THR A 194 -23.60 -2.84 -12.71
CA THR A 194 -23.98 -1.42 -12.57
C THR A 194 -22.75 -0.52 -12.62
N ALA A 195 -21.67 -0.88 -11.92
CA ALA A 195 -20.42 -0.16 -11.94
C ALA A 195 -19.78 -0.17 -13.35
N ARG A 196 -19.84 -1.31 -14.06
CA ARG A 196 -19.38 -1.41 -15.45
C ARG A 196 -20.20 -0.52 -16.40
N GLN A 197 -21.50 -0.50 -16.23
CA GLN A 197 -22.38 0.35 -17.03
C GLN A 197 -22.09 1.83 -16.78
N MET A 198 -22.04 2.23 -15.51
CA MET A 198 -21.69 3.60 -15.11
C MET A 198 -20.33 4.02 -15.70
N ALA A 199 -19.30 3.17 -15.57
CA ALA A 199 -17.97 3.46 -16.08
C ALA A 199 -17.98 3.75 -17.58
N ARG A 200 -18.66 2.89 -18.38
CA ARG A 200 -18.78 3.08 -19.84
C ARG A 200 -19.52 4.35 -20.20
N GLN A 201 -20.67 4.60 -19.56
CA GLN A 201 -21.48 5.80 -19.83
C GLN A 201 -20.72 7.08 -19.49
N TRP A 202 -20.08 7.11 -18.33
CA TRP A 202 -19.32 8.29 -17.90
C TRP A 202 -18.05 8.49 -18.74
N ARG A 203 -17.41 7.41 -19.17
CA ARG A 203 -16.27 7.50 -20.09
C ARG A 203 -16.63 8.18 -21.39
N MET A 204 -17.77 7.83 -21.97
CA MET A 204 -18.29 8.47 -23.19
C MET A 204 -18.65 9.94 -22.94
N PHE A 205 -19.23 10.27 -21.80
CA PHE A 205 -19.68 11.64 -21.48
C PHE A 205 -18.50 12.57 -21.20
N TYR A 206 -17.55 12.14 -20.36
CA TYR A 206 -16.44 13.02 -19.96
C TYR A 206 -15.28 13.08 -20.94
N GLY A 207 -15.12 12.11 -21.82
CA GLY A 207 -14.14 12.08 -22.92
C GLY A 207 -12.68 11.88 -22.47
N SER A 208 -12.10 12.76 -21.64
CA SER A 208 -10.71 12.62 -21.18
C SER A 208 -10.55 11.85 -19.88
N ASN A 209 -9.36 11.25 -19.69
CA ASN A 209 -9.05 10.49 -18.48
C ASN A 209 -9.16 11.37 -17.21
N GLU A 210 -8.59 12.57 -17.23
CA GLU A 210 -8.58 13.49 -16.11
C GLU A 210 -9.99 13.95 -15.72
N LYS A 211 -10.82 14.28 -16.72
CA LYS A 211 -12.22 14.68 -16.46
C LYS A 211 -13.02 13.52 -15.86
N TYR A 212 -12.82 12.30 -16.38
CA TYR A 212 -13.46 11.10 -15.84
C TYR A 212 -13.06 10.85 -14.40
N MET A 213 -11.76 10.82 -14.10
CA MET A 213 -11.25 10.62 -12.74
C MET A 213 -11.78 11.66 -11.77
N THR A 214 -11.75 12.93 -12.15
CA THR A 214 -12.28 14.04 -11.35
C THR A 214 -13.78 13.89 -11.10
N ALA A 215 -14.53 13.42 -12.10
CA ALA A 215 -15.96 13.21 -11.96
C ALA A 215 -16.29 12.10 -10.96
N VAL A 216 -15.56 10.99 -11.01
CA VAL A 216 -15.74 9.90 -10.04
C VAL A 216 -15.39 10.35 -8.62
N LEU A 217 -14.28 11.07 -8.40
CA LEU A 217 -13.91 11.60 -7.09
C LEU A 217 -14.97 12.58 -6.57
N ARG A 218 -15.47 13.49 -7.41
CA ARG A 218 -16.57 14.38 -7.05
C ARG A 218 -17.86 13.65 -6.73
N TRP A 219 -18.12 12.54 -7.39
CA TRP A 219 -19.29 11.72 -7.11
C TRP A 219 -19.23 11.12 -5.72
N PHE A 220 -18.07 10.61 -5.30
CA PHE A 220 -17.87 10.18 -3.91
C PHE A 220 -18.17 11.32 -2.92
N THR A 221 -17.64 12.52 -3.15
CA THR A 221 -17.85 13.67 -2.25
C THR A 221 -19.33 14.10 -2.17
N LYS A 222 -20.09 14.00 -3.30
CA LYS A 222 -21.45 14.53 -3.38
C LYS A 222 -22.56 13.55 -3.00
N ASN A 223 -22.27 12.27 -2.83
CA ASN A 223 -23.31 11.22 -2.72
C ASN A 223 -23.28 10.45 -1.41
N GLN A 224 -23.20 11.12 -0.27
CA GLN A 224 -23.37 10.51 1.06
C GLN A 224 -22.60 9.18 1.25
N PHE A 225 -21.34 9.18 0.89
CA PHE A 225 -20.43 8.11 1.25
C PHE A 225 -19.89 8.34 2.66
N TYR A 226 -19.72 7.28 3.43
CA TYR A 226 -19.29 7.35 4.81
C TYR A 226 -18.00 6.54 5.02
N TYR A 227 -17.02 7.15 5.63
CA TYR A 227 -15.79 6.49 6.03
C TYR A 227 -15.99 5.84 7.41
N THR A 228 -15.71 4.53 7.54
CA THR A 228 -15.93 3.79 8.78
C THR A 228 -15.00 2.59 8.89
N LEU A 229 -14.54 2.30 10.12
CA LEU A 229 -13.79 1.06 10.47
C LEU A 229 -14.69 -0.18 10.54
N GLU A 230 -16.02 0.00 10.59
CA GLU A 230 -17.01 -1.07 10.67
C GLU A 230 -17.89 -1.07 9.42
N PRO A 231 -17.34 -1.38 8.24
CA PRO A 231 -18.12 -1.46 7.03
C PRO A 231 -19.08 -2.67 7.10
N PRO A 232 -20.29 -2.54 6.55
CA PRO A 232 -21.20 -3.67 6.46
C PRO A 232 -20.63 -4.76 5.53
N PRO A 233 -20.94 -6.03 5.77
CA PRO A 233 -20.51 -7.12 4.90
C PRO A 233 -21.06 -6.94 3.49
N LEU A 234 -20.28 -7.32 2.49
CA LEU A 234 -20.63 -7.26 1.07
C LEU A 234 -20.74 -8.68 0.50
N GLY A 235 -21.69 -8.87 -0.41
CA GLY A 235 -21.93 -10.12 -1.12
C GLY A 235 -20.97 -10.36 -2.29
N ASP A 236 -21.50 -10.86 -3.41
CA ASP A 236 -20.67 -11.23 -4.57
C ASP A 236 -20.36 -10.06 -5.50
N ASN A 237 -21.28 -9.10 -5.65
CA ASN A 237 -21.07 -7.88 -6.44
C ASN A 237 -20.59 -6.73 -5.56
N ARG A 238 -19.47 -6.94 -4.88
CA ARG A 238 -18.95 -6.05 -3.82
C ARG A 238 -18.80 -4.59 -4.25
N ILE A 239 -18.40 -4.35 -5.48
CA ILE A 239 -18.25 -2.98 -6.01
C ILE A 239 -19.61 -2.32 -6.19
N ASP A 240 -20.58 -3.02 -6.80
CA ASP A 240 -21.94 -2.50 -6.95
C ASP A 240 -22.62 -2.26 -5.60
N GLU A 241 -22.49 -3.22 -4.70
CA GLU A 241 -23.09 -3.13 -3.37
C GLU A 241 -22.50 -1.97 -2.56
N PHE A 242 -21.18 -1.79 -2.59
CA PHE A 242 -20.56 -0.65 -1.95
C PHE A 242 -20.99 0.67 -2.60
N LEU A 243 -20.90 0.79 -3.92
CA LEU A 243 -21.13 2.06 -4.61
C LEU A 243 -22.61 2.51 -4.59
N PHE A 244 -23.54 1.58 -4.69
CA PHE A 244 -24.96 1.92 -4.93
C PHE A 244 -25.89 1.57 -3.78
N GLN A 245 -25.47 0.72 -2.83
CA GLN A 245 -26.32 0.28 -1.73
C GLN A 245 -25.80 0.78 -0.38
N THR A 246 -24.64 0.27 0.07
CA THR A 246 -24.15 0.53 1.43
C THR A 246 -23.50 1.91 1.58
N ARG A 247 -22.66 2.32 0.66
CA ARG A 247 -21.87 3.56 0.65
C ARG A 247 -21.07 3.79 1.94
N ARG A 248 -20.87 2.73 2.71
CA ARG A 248 -20.14 2.74 3.98
C ARG A 248 -18.93 1.83 3.85
N GLY A 249 -17.73 2.38 4.01
CA GLY A 249 -16.51 1.63 3.79
C GLY A 249 -15.27 2.28 4.40
N PHE A 250 -14.17 1.56 4.34
CA PHE A 250 -12.85 2.00 4.73
C PHE A 250 -12.00 2.25 3.46
N CYS A 251 -10.74 2.70 3.60
CA CYS A 251 -9.86 3.06 2.47
C CYS A 251 -9.83 1.99 1.35
N GLU A 252 -9.83 0.72 1.72
CA GLU A 252 -9.81 -0.43 0.79
C GLU A 252 -11.06 -0.52 -0.10
N HIS A 253 -12.22 -0.14 0.41
CA HIS A 253 -13.47 -0.10 -0.36
C HIS A 253 -13.43 0.99 -1.41
N TYR A 254 -12.97 2.18 -1.02
CA TYR A 254 -12.82 3.33 -1.93
C TYR A 254 -11.74 3.08 -2.98
N ALA A 255 -10.55 2.62 -2.56
CA ALA A 255 -9.45 2.31 -3.48
C ALA A 255 -9.83 1.20 -4.47
N SER A 256 -10.46 0.11 -3.99
CA SER A 256 -10.93 -1.00 -4.82
C SER A 256 -11.95 -0.53 -5.86
N SER A 257 -12.99 0.19 -5.41
CA SER A 257 -14.08 0.63 -6.29
C SER A 257 -13.60 1.68 -7.29
N PHE A 258 -12.75 2.60 -6.89
CA PHE A 258 -12.18 3.60 -7.79
C PHE A 258 -11.30 2.93 -8.86
N THR A 259 -10.40 2.01 -8.45
CA THR A 259 -9.58 1.24 -9.41
C THR A 259 -10.44 0.44 -10.38
N PHE A 260 -11.52 -0.21 -9.89
CA PHE A 260 -12.45 -0.94 -10.75
C PHE A 260 -13.10 -0.02 -11.80
N LEU A 261 -13.60 1.13 -11.38
CA LEU A 261 -14.22 2.12 -12.29
C LEU A 261 -13.24 2.66 -13.33
N LEU A 262 -11.99 2.91 -12.94
CA LEU A 262 -10.94 3.35 -13.87
C LEU A 262 -10.66 2.27 -14.91
N ARG A 263 -10.46 1.02 -14.50
CA ARG A 263 -10.22 -0.11 -15.40
C ARG A 263 -11.39 -0.38 -16.33
N ALA A 264 -12.62 -0.34 -15.81
CA ALA A 264 -13.83 -0.50 -16.61
C ALA A 264 -14.03 0.62 -17.64
N ALA A 265 -13.42 1.79 -17.42
CA ALA A 265 -13.36 2.93 -18.35
C ALA A 265 -12.14 2.89 -19.29
N GLY A 266 -11.32 1.82 -19.23
CA GLY A 266 -10.14 1.67 -20.08
C GLY A 266 -8.89 2.44 -19.61
N ILE A 267 -8.85 2.88 -18.34
CA ILE A 267 -7.72 3.57 -17.74
C ILE A 267 -6.92 2.56 -16.92
N PRO A 268 -5.65 2.27 -17.25
CA PRO A 268 -4.82 1.38 -16.45
C PRO A 268 -4.68 1.92 -15.04
N ALA A 269 -5.00 1.10 -14.04
CA ALA A 269 -4.97 1.49 -12.64
C ALA A 269 -4.64 0.30 -11.73
N ARG A 270 -4.07 0.57 -10.55
CA ARG A 270 -3.69 -0.44 -9.56
C ARG A 270 -3.92 0.06 -8.15
N VAL A 271 -4.17 -0.85 -7.24
CA VAL A 271 -4.24 -0.52 -5.82
C VAL A 271 -2.84 -0.58 -5.23
N VAL A 272 -2.52 0.37 -4.40
CA VAL A 272 -1.29 0.35 -3.58
C VAL A 272 -1.70 0.26 -2.13
N ILE A 273 -1.08 -0.63 -1.38
CA ILE A 273 -1.25 -0.75 0.07
C ILE A 273 0.05 -0.42 0.79
N GLY A 274 -0.10 0.14 1.97
CA GLY A 274 0.98 0.59 2.82
C GLY A 274 0.45 1.36 4.01
N TYR A 275 1.10 2.44 4.38
CA TYR A 275 0.67 3.32 5.47
C TYR A 275 0.59 4.77 5.00
N GLN A 276 -0.24 5.57 5.68
CA GLN A 276 -0.33 7.00 5.41
C GLN A 276 -0.28 7.80 6.71
N GLY A 277 0.62 8.79 6.76
CA GLY A 277 0.79 9.65 7.93
C GLY A 277 1.79 9.11 8.94
N GLY A 278 1.34 8.84 10.13
CA GLY A 278 2.14 8.58 11.33
C GLY A 278 2.19 9.79 12.25
N ALA A 279 2.97 9.73 13.31
CA ALA A 279 3.13 10.79 14.30
C ALA A 279 4.58 10.91 14.79
N LEU A 280 4.97 12.11 15.23
CA LEU A 280 6.24 12.32 15.90
C LEU A 280 6.24 11.54 17.22
N SER A 281 7.36 10.89 17.54
CA SER A 281 7.54 10.20 18.82
C SER A 281 7.41 11.20 19.99
N PRO A 282 7.02 10.76 21.19
CA PRO A 282 6.96 11.62 22.36
C PRO A 282 8.31 12.29 22.70
N THR A 283 9.42 11.65 22.32
CA THR A 283 10.79 12.17 22.51
C THR A 283 11.21 13.13 21.40
N GLY A 284 10.44 13.22 20.31
CA GLY A 284 10.74 14.12 19.19
C GLY A 284 11.89 13.66 18.27
N ASP A 285 12.42 12.46 18.47
CA ASP A 285 13.61 11.95 17.79
C ASP A 285 13.30 11.15 16.51
N SER A 286 12.07 10.66 16.38
CA SER A 286 11.67 9.80 15.27
C SER A 286 10.20 9.97 14.92
N TRP A 287 9.86 9.62 13.67
CA TRP A 287 8.50 9.51 13.19
C TRP A 287 8.00 8.07 13.36
N GLN A 288 6.90 7.86 14.05
CA GLN A 288 6.32 6.54 14.32
C GLN A 288 5.13 6.29 13.41
N VAL A 289 5.16 5.16 12.71
CA VAL A 289 4.03 4.66 11.90
C VAL A 289 3.52 3.38 12.56
N ARG A 290 2.23 3.35 12.84
CA ARG A 290 1.56 2.27 13.56
C ARG A 290 0.64 1.48 12.64
N GLN A 291 0.20 0.30 13.06
CA GLN A 291 -0.73 -0.51 12.28
C GLN A 291 -2.04 0.25 11.98
N MET A 292 -2.49 1.10 12.89
CA MET A 292 -3.66 1.96 12.68
C MET A 292 -3.51 2.94 11.51
N ASP A 293 -2.29 3.26 11.09
CA ASP A 293 -2.02 4.12 9.94
C ASP A 293 -2.09 3.36 8.60
N ALA A 294 -2.44 2.05 8.62
CA ALA A 294 -2.60 1.25 7.42
C ALA A 294 -3.57 1.91 6.43
N HIS A 295 -3.20 1.89 5.15
CA HIS A 295 -3.92 2.64 4.13
C HIS A 295 -3.83 2.00 2.75
N ALA A 296 -4.86 2.23 1.94
CA ALA A 296 -4.91 1.87 0.54
C ALA A 296 -5.21 3.10 -0.32
N TRP A 297 -4.51 3.23 -1.43
CA TRP A 297 -4.74 4.28 -2.43
C TRP A 297 -4.63 3.72 -3.84
N VAL A 298 -4.78 4.55 -4.83
CA VAL A 298 -4.80 4.17 -6.24
C VAL A 298 -3.66 4.83 -6.98
N GLU A 299 -3.09 4.11 -7.92
CA GLU A 299 -2.27 4.68 -8.98
C GLU A 299 -2.96 4.43 -10.32
N ALA A 300 -3.12 5.49 -11.10
CA ALA A 300 -3.63 5.43 -12.45
C ALA A 300 -2.56 5.88 -13.43
N TRP A 301 -2.51 5.24 -14.58
CA TRP A 301 -1.56 5.62 -15.62
C TRP A 301 -2.21 6.54 -16.64
N LEU A 302 -1.51 7.63 -16.94
CA LEU A 302 -1.89 8.59 -17.96
C LEU A 302 -0.77 8.74 -18.99
N PRO A 303 -1.10 8.87 -20.29
CA PRO A 303 -0.11 9.23 -21.30
C PRO A 303 0.68 10.47 -20.87
N GLU A 304 1.98 10.49 -21.17
CA GLU A 304 2.93 11.58 -20.88
C GLU A 304 3.24 11.83 -19.39
N LYS A 305 2.32 11.49 -18.48
CA LYS A 305 2.50 11.65 -17.02
C LYS A 305 2.96 10.38 -16.33
N GLY A 306 2.69 9.22 -16.95
CA GLY A 306 2.93 7.91 -16.33
C GLY A 306 1.98 7.63 -15.16
N TRP A 307 2.47 6.92 -14.16
CA TRP A 307 1.70 6.59 -12.95
C TRP A 307 1.53 7.81 -12.05
N ILE A 308 0.29 8.18 -11.82
CA ILE A 308 -0.10 9.24 -10.88
C ILE A 308 -0.80 8.65 -9.65
N LYS A 309 -0.50 9.19 -8.48
CA LYS A 309 -1.16 8.81 -7.23
C LYS A 309 -2.51 9.52 -7.12
N LEU A 310 -3.55 8.75 -6.74
CA LEU A 310 -4.90 9.23 -6.49
C LEU A 310 -5.41 8.59 -5.19
N ASP A 311 -5.89 9.38 -4.25
CA ASP A 311 -6.46 8.88 -3.02
C ASP A 311 -7.93 9.28 -2.89
N PRO A 312 -8.85 8.33 -3.15
CA PRO A 312 -10.28 8.60 -3.01
C PRO A 312 -10.71 8.85 -1.56
N THR A 313 -9.93 8.40 -0.57
CA THR A 313 -10.19 8.70 0.85
C THR A 313 -10.13 10.19 1.13
N GLY A 314 -9.19 10.90 0.51
CA GLY A 314 -9.07 12.36 0.66
C GLY A 314 -10.30 13.14 0.18
N ALA A 315 -11.12 12.54 -0.69
CA ALA A 315 -12.38 13.14 -1.14
C ALA A 315 -13.53 12.97 -0.12
N ILE A 316 -13.43 12.00 0.80
CA ILE A 316 -14.50 11.61 1.72
C ILE A 316 -14.16 11.95 3.17
N ALA A 317 -12.93 11.70 3.58
CA ALA A 317 -12.42 11.93 4.92
C ALA A 317 -11.06 12.65 4.83
N PRO A 318 -11.03 13.92 4.44
CA PRO A 318 -9.78 14.69 4.31
C PRO A 318 -9.00 14.73 5.62
N GLU A 319 -9.67 14.75 6.77
CA GLU A 319 -9.05 14.71 8.09
C GLU A 319 -8.16 13.48 8.27
N ARG A 320 -8.57 12.33 7.71
CA ARG A 320 -7.77 11.08 7.75
C ARG A 320 -6.39 11.28 7.12
N ILE A 321 -6.33 12.06 6.04
CA ILE A 321 -5.11 12.30 5.27
C ILE A 321 -4.29 13.43 5.90
N GLU A 322 -4.94 14.48 6.39
CA GLU A 322 -4.27 15.64 6.96
C GLU A 322 -3.80 15.42 8.40
N ARG A 323 -4.61 14.75 9.22
CA ARG A 323 -4.38 14.58 10.67
C ARG A 323 -3.98 13.16 11.06
N GLY A 324 -4.38 12.15 10.29
CA GLY A 324 -4.11 10.74 10.54
C GLY A 324 -5.25 10.03 11.25
N MET A 325 -5.03 8.75 11.56
CA MET A 325 -6.07 7.88 12.09
C MET A 325 -6.40 8.16 13.58
N SER A 326 -5.45 8.72 14.32
CA SER A 326 -5.65 9.07 15.75
C SER A 326 -6.67 10.17 15.98
N ASP A 327 -7.03 10.91 14.94
CA ASP A 327 -7.87 12.11 15.04
C ASP A 327 -9.27 11.88 14.41
N ILE A 328 -9.58 10.64 14.06
CA ILE A 328 -10.87 10.16 13.56
C ILE A 328 -11.52 9.22 14.56
#